data_5bfd41b7cd8650f8d95ca8a3cc363d35
#
_entry.id   5bfd41b7cd8650f8d95ca8a3cc363d35
#
_cell.length_a   1.000
_cell.length_b   1.000
_cell.length_c   1.000
_cell.angle_alpha   90.00
_cell.angle_beta   90.00
_cell.angle_gamma   90.00
#
_symmetry.space_group_name_H-M   'P 1'
#
loop_
_entity.id
_entity.type
_entity.pdbx_description
1 polymer ?
#
loop_
_entity_poly.entity_id
_entity_poly.type
_entity_poly.pdbx_seq_one_letter_code
_entity_poly.pdbx_strand_id
1 'polypeptide(L)'
;MTIKNSLKQLPNEKGYFGSFGGRYVSETLMPLILEVEKEYDKIKNDNNFKKELDHYMKTYVGRPSPLFFAERITKDLGGPKIYFKRDELNHTGAHKINNCMGQILLAKRMGKKRIIAETGA
;
A
#
# COMPACT_ATOMS: atom_id res chain seq x y z
N MET A 1 -24.69 -10.71 22.53
CA MET A 1 -23.37 -11.00 21.91
C MET A 1 -22.65 -9.67 21.69
N THR A 2 -21.63 -9.39 22.48
CA THR A 2 -20.84 -8.15 22.34
C THR A 2 -19.97 -8.32 21.09
N ILE A 3 -20.22 -7.54 20.05
CA ILE A 3 -19.34 -7.46 18.87
C ILE A 3 -18.00 -6.90 19.38
N LYS A 4 -17.07 -7.77 19.72
CA LYS A 4 -15.69 -7.37 19.98
C LYS A 4 -15.19 -6.67 18.72
N ASN A 5 -14.68 -5.47 18.89
CA ASN A 5 -14.21 -4.52 17.87
C ASN A 5 -13.25 -5.21 16.88
N SER A 6 -13.81 -5.88 15.86
CA SER A 6 -13.09 -6.69 14.88
C SER A 6 -12.10 -5.88 14.05
N LEU A 7 -12.28 -4.56 13.96
CA LEU A 7 -11.40 -3.64 13.24
C LEU A 7 -10.01 -3.43 13.88
N LYS A 8 -9.84 -3.85 15.14
CA LYS A 8 -8.53 -3.77 15.83
C LYS A 8 -7.77 -5.09 15.84
N GLN A 9 -8.34 -6.16 15.29
CA GLN A 9 -7.70 -7.46 15.19
C GLN A 9 -7.01 -7.59 13.82
N LEU A 10 -5.75 -8.00 13.84
CA LEU A 10 -5.07 -8.42 12.62
C LEU A 10 -5.78 -9.65 12.04
N PRO A 11 -5.71 -9.87 10.71
CA PRO A 11 -6.33 -11.04 10.11
C PRO A 11 -5.73 -12.32 10.69
N ASN A 12 -6.57 -13.34 10.88
CA ASN A 12 -6.10 -14.67 11.20
C ASN A 12 -5.45 -15.34 9.96
N GLU A 13 -4.91 -16.55 10.11
CA GLU A 13 -4.24 -17.29 9.04
C GLU A 13 -5.12 -17.52 7.79
N LYS A 14 -6.44 -17.47 7.92
CA LYS A 14 -7.40 -17.58 6.83
C LYS A 14 -7.83 -16.22 6.25
N GLY A 15 -7.25 -15.12 6.74
CA GLY A 15 -7.56 -13.77 6.28
C GLY A 15 -8.83 -13.16 6.87
N TYR A 16 -9.34 -13.66 7.99
CA TYR A 16 -10.55 -13.12 8.64
C TYR A 16 -10.22 -12.15 9.76
N PHE A 17 -10.98 -11.07 9.84
CA PHE A 17 -11.05 -10.12 10.92
C PHE A 17 -12.34 -10.40 11.73
N GLY A 18 -12.32 -11.34 12.65
CA GLY A 18 -13.53 -11.84 13.31
C GLY A 18 -14.44 -12.57 12.32
N SER A 19 -15.65 -12.04 12.07
CA SER A 19 -16.62 -12.58 11.12
C SER A 19 -16.46 -12.01 9.69
N PHE A 20 -15.55 -11.07 9.47
CA PHE A 20 -15.36 -10.39 8.19
C PHE A 20 -14.06 -10.80 7.52
N GLY A 21 -13.98 -10.59 6.21
CA GLY A 21 -12.77 -10.88 5.43
C GLY A 21 -12.78 -12.29 4.86
N GLY A 22 -11.60 -12.89 4.72
CA GLY A 22 -11.36 -14.16 4.04
C GLY A 22 -10.71 -13.97 2.68
N ARG A 23 -10.52 -15.08 1.95
CA ARG A 23 -9.89 -15.12 0.63
C ARG A 23 -10.88 -15.71 -0.38
N TYR A 24 -11.49 -14.84 -1.17
CA TYR A 24 -12.52 -15.20 -2.16
C TYR A 24 -12.01 -14.86 -3.55
N VAL A 25 -11.09 -15.67 -4.04
CA VAL A 25 -10.54 -15.60 -5.39
C VAL A 25 -10.83 -16.89 -6.13
N SER A 26 -10.77 -16.89 -7.46
CA SER A 26 -10.91 -18.13 -8.24
C SER A 26 -9.83 -19.15 -7.84
N GLU A 27 -10.17 -20.43 -7.84
CA GLU A 27 -9.26 -21.50 -7.42
C GLU A 27 -7.94 -21.51 -8.21
N THR A 28 -8.00 -21.13 -9.49
CA THR A 28 -6.81 -21.03 -10.36
C THR A 28 -5.81 -19.96 -9.90
N LEU A 29 -6.25 -18.94 -9.16
CA LEU A 29 -5.40 -17.87 -8.62
C LEU A 29 -4.89 -18.18 -7.20
N MET A 30 -5.51 -19.10 -6.49
CA MET A 30 -5.18 -19.37 -5.09
C MET A 30 -3.71 -19.76 -4.87
N PRO A 31 -3.08 -20.63 -5.69
CA PRO A 31 -1.66 -20.95 -5.53
C PRO A 31 -0.76 -19.73 -5.60
N LEU A 32 -1.03 -18.80 -6.54
CA LEU A 32 -0.26 -17.57 -6.66
C LEU A 32 -0.46 -16.64 -5.46
N ILE A 33 -1.69 -16.52 -4.96
CA ILE A 33 -1.99 -15.69 -3.78
C ILE A 33 -1.27 -16.22 -2.54
N LEU A 34 -1.23 -17.52 -2.35
CA LEU A 34 -0.49 -18.16 -1.24
C LEU A 34 1.04 -17.99 -1.39
N GLU A 35 1.55 -18.02 -2.62
CA GLU A 35 2.97 -17.72 -2.90
C GLU A 35 3.32 -16.28 -2.51
N VAL A 36 2.46 -15.31 -2.90
CA VAL A 36 2.63 -13.89 -2.53
C VAL A 36 2.60 -13.70 -1.02
N GLU A 37 1.65 -14.31 -0.32
CA GLU A 37 1.56 -14.24 1.14
C GLU A 37 2.81 -14.77 1.82
N LYS A 38 3.27 -15.96 1.40
CA LYS A 38 4.48 -16.60 1.93
C LYS A 38 5.72 -15.71 1.74
N GLU A 39 5.86 -15.09 0.58
CA GLU A 39 6.98 -14.20 0.33
C GLU A 39 6.88 -12.90 1.12
N TYR A 40 5.67 -12.32 1.20
CA TYR A 40 5.42 -11.14 2.02
C TYR A 40 5.78 -11.39 3.50
N ASP A 41 5.41 -12.54 4.06
CA ASP A 41 5.74 -12.90 5.44
C ASP A 41 7.24 -12.96 5.70
N LYS A 42 8.03 -13.37 4.72
CA LYS A 42 9.50 -13.35 4.82
C LYS A 42 10.07 -11.93 4.82
N ILE A 43 9.53 -11.07 3.92
CA ILE A 43 10.14 -9.76 3.68
C ILE A 43 9.59 -8.64 4.57
N LYS A 44 8.40 -8.75 5.15
CA LYS A 44 7.77 -7.69 5.95
C LYS A 44 8.64 -7.18 7.10
N ASN A 45 9.55 -8.03 7.61
CA ASN A 45 10.51 -7.69 8.67
C ASN A 45 11.96 -7.64 8.17
N ASP A 46 12.22 -7.90 6.90
CA ASP A 46 13.57 -7.85 6.32
C ASP A 46 14.07 -6.41 6.20
N ASN A 47 15.16 -6.12 6.89
CA ASN A 47 15.77 -4.79 6.88
C ASN A 47 16.35 -4.41 5.50
N ASN A 48 16.82 -5.36 4.71
CA ASN A 48 17.34 -5.09 3.37
C ASN A 48 16.21 -4.70 2.42
N PHE A 49 15.06 -5.38 2.53
CA PHE A 49 13.86 -4.99 1.77
C PHE A 49 13.40 -3.59 2.14
N LYS A 50 13.33 -3.28 3.43
CA LYS A 50 12.92 -1.95 3.91
C LYS A 50 13.86 -0.85 3.44
N LYS A 51 15.17 -1.09 3.46
CA LYS A 51 16.17 -0.13 2.97
C LYS A 51 16.06 0.08 1.45
N GLU A 52 15.88 -1.00 0.69
CA GLU A 52 15.70 -0.94 -0.78
C GLU A 52 14.42 -0.17 -1.13
N LEU A 53 13.30 -0.47 -0.46
CA LEU A 53 12.04 0.25 -0.64
C LEU A 53 12.19 1.74 -0.28
N ASP A 54 12.77 2.05 0.88
CA ASP A 54 12.99 3.44 1.32
C ASP A 54 13.89 4.22 0.36
N HIS A 55 14.92 3.57 -0.19
CA HIS A 55 15.78 4.15 -1.22
C HIS A 55 14.95 4.58 -2.45
N TYR A 56 14.16 3.67 -3.02
CA TYR A 56 13.34 4.00 -4.19
C TYR A 56 12.23 5.00 -3.87
N MET A 57 11.63 4.92 -2.68
CA MET A 57 10.64 5.91 -2.25
C MET A 57 11.22 7.32 -2.25
N LYS A 58 12.46 7.50 -1.77
CA LYS A 58 13.12 8.80 -1.72
C LYS A 58 13.67 9.26 -3.07
N THR A 59 14.34 8.36 -3.81
CA THR A 59 15.12 8.75 -4.98
C THR A 59 14.38 8.65 -6.30
N TYR A 60 13.33 7.83 -6.36
CA TYR A 60 12.55 7.62 -7.57
C TYR A 60 11.10 8.14 -7.44
N VAL A 61 10.45 7.84 -6.34
CA VAL A 61 9.04 8.24 -6.13
C VAL A 61 8.92 9.71 -5.71
N GLY A 62 9.87 10.24 -4.94
CA GLY A 62 9.83 11.60 -4.41
C GLY A 62 9.13 11.71 -3.04
N ARG A 63 9.21 10.63 -2.21
CA ARG A 63 8.62 10.63 -0.86
C ARG A 63 9.59 11.16 0.21
N PRO A 64 9.10 11.81 1.26
CA PRO A 64 7.70 12.18 1.49
C PRO A 64 7.23 13.31 0.57
N SER A 65 6.01 13.18 0.01
CA SER A 65 5.41 14.28 -0.76
C SER A 65 5.12 15.49 0.16
N PRO A 66 5.21 16.73 -0.35
CA PRO A 66 5.03 17.92 0.46
C PRO A 66 3.64 18.04 1.09
N LEU A 67 3.58 18.70 2.23
CA LEU A 67 2.34 19.15 2.85
C LEU A 67 2.22 20.67 2.62
N PHE A 68 1.23 21.08 1.84
CA PHE A 68 1.01 22.46 1.46
C PHE A 68 -0.14 23.09 2.24
N PHE A 69 0.12 24.22 2.92
CA PHE A 69 -0.93 24.95 3.60
C PHE A 69 -1.71 25.83 2.61
N ALA A 70 -3.00 25.56 2.48
CA ALA A 70 -3.91 26.28 1.61
C ALA A 70 -4.47 27.53 2.32
N GLU A 71 -3.62 28.55 2.46
CA GLU A 71 -3.91 29.74 3.26
C GLU A 71 -5.18 30.48 2.81
N ARG A 72 -5.31 30.76 1.51
CA ARG A 72 -6.47 31.49 0.98
C ARG A 72 -7.78 30.74 1.21
N ILE A 73 -7.82 29.44 0.88
CA ILE A 73 -9.00 28.62 1.09
C ILE A 73 -9.35 28.52 2.58
N THR A 74 -8.35 28.37 3.45
CA THR A 74 -8.55 28.38 4.90
C THR A 74 -9.19 29.67 5.38
N LYS A 75 -8.72 30.82 4.88
CA LYS A 75 -9.25 32.15 5.23
C LYS A 75 -10.67 32.34 4.69
N ASP A 76 -10.89 31.99 3.43
CA ASP A 76 -12.19 32.19 2.77
C ASP A 76 -13.30 31.37 3.39
N LEU A 77 -12.99 30.17 3.85
CA LEU A 77 -13.96 29.29 4.52
C LEU A 77 -14.14 29.57 6.01
N GLY A 78 -13.23 30.28 6.65
CA GLY A 78 -13.32 30.67 8.07
C GLY A 78 -13.39 29.51 9.06
N GLY A 79 -12.93 28.31 8.65
CA GLY A 79 -12.99 27.06 9.43
C GLY A 79 -11.60 26.55 9.85
N PRO A 80 -11.44 25.24 9.95
CA PRO A 80 -10.15 24.62 10.30
C PRO A 80 -9.10 24.90 9.22
N LYS A 81 -7.82 24.85 9.62
CA LYS A 81 -6.70 24.96 8.68
C LYS A 81 -6.69 23.81 7.69
N ILE A 82 -6.64 24.14 6.40
CA ILE A 82 -6.69 23.18 5.29
C ILE A 82 -5.28 22.96 4.75
N TYR A 83 -4.87 21.70 4.67
CA TYR A 83 -3.59 21.29 4.12
C TYR A 83 -3.81 20.28 3.00
N PHE A 84 -3.04 20.40 1.93
CA PHE A 84 -3.00 19.42 0.85
C PHE A 84 -1.75 18.53 0.99
N LYS A 85 -1.96 17.23 1.06
CA LYS A 85 -0.89 16.25 0.87
C LYS A 85 -0.67 16.10 -0.62
N ARG A 86 0.46 16.64 -1.10
CA ARG A 86 0.75 16.85 -2.53
C ARG A 86 1.25 15.56 -3.21
N ASP A 87 0.43 14.49 -3.24
CA ASP A 87 0.80 13.21 -3.85
C ASP A 87 0.82 13.25 -5.40
N GLU A 88 0.26 14.30 -6.01
CA GLU A 88 0.41 14.55 -7.44
C GLU A 88 1.83 14.95 -7.85
N LEU A 89 2.68 15.32 -6.88
CA LEU A 89 4.11 15.60 -7.10
C LEU A 89 4.98 14.35 -7.07
N ASN A 90 4.43 13.20 -6.71
CA ASN A 90 5.14 11.96 -6.84
C ASN A 90 5.44 11.66 -8.32
N HIS A 91 6.50 10.92 -8.58
CA HIS A 91 6.76 10.38 -9.92
C HIS A 91 5.51 9.64 -10.42
N THR A 92 5.11 9.82 -11.66
CA THR A 92 3.84 9.38 -12.27
C THR A 92 2.60 10.24 -11.96
N GLY A 93 2.73 11.31 -11.16
CA GLY A 93 1.65 12.27 -10.92
C GLY A 93 0.51 11.79 -10.01
N ALA A 94 0.70 10.68 -9.26
CA ALA A 94 -0.32 10.12 -8.40
C ALA A 94 0.24 9.29 -7.23
N HIS A 95 -0.63 8.95 -6.27
CA HIS A 95 -0.27 8.16 -5.09
C HIS A 95 0.01 6.68 -5.39
N LYS A 96 -0.49 6.12 -6.50
CA LYS A 96 -0.39 4.68 -6.81
C LYS A 96 1.05 4.18 -6.95
N ILE A 97 2.00 5.03 -7.31
CA ILE A 97 3.42 4.67 -7.40
C ILE A 97 3.96 4.14 -6.05
N ASN A 98 3.43 4.61 -4.91
CA ASN A 98 3.81 4.13 -3.59
C ASN A 98 3.58 2.61 -3.45
N ASN A 99 2.40 2.17 -3.86
CA ASN A 99 2.02 0.75 -3.83
C ASN A 99 2.77 -0.06 -4.90
N CYS A 100 2.86 0.47 -6.12
CA CYS A 100 3.57 -0.19 -7.22
C CYS A 100 5.02 -0.51 -6.87
N MET A 101 5.71 0.40 -6.16
CA MET A 101 7.10 0.18 -5.77
C MET A 101 7.25 -1.02 -4.82
N GLY A 102 6.38 -1.14 -3.82
CA GLY A 102 6.38 -2.30 -2.93
C GLY A 102 6.06 -3.61 -3.66
N GLN A 103 5.08 -3.59 -4.54
CA GLN A 103 4.67 -4.77 -5.32
C GLN A 103 5.77 -5.24 -6.28
N ILE A 104 6.43 -4.32 -7.01
CA ILE A 104 7.48 -4.72 -7.95
C ILE A 104 8.71 -5.30 -7.23
N LEU A 105 9.08 -4.75 -6.07
CA LEU A 105 10.18 -5.29 -5.28
C LEU A 105 9.86 -6.68 -4.72
N LEU A 106 8.62 -6.90 -4.28
CA LEU A 106 8.14 -8.22 -3.87
C LEU A 106 8.18 -9.20 -5.04
N ALA A 107 7.61 -8.85 -6.19
CA ALA A 107 7.59 -9.69 -7.37
C ALA A 107 9.01 -10.05 -7.86
N LYS A 108 9.95 -9.10 -7.79
CA LYS A 108 11.36 -9.33 -8.09
C LYS A 108 11.98 -10.38 -7.15
N ARG A 109 11.66 -10.33 -5.86
CA ARG A 109 12.13 -11.34 -4.88
C ARG A 109 11.51 -12.71 -5.08
N MET A 110 10.28 -12.77 -5.59
CA MET A 110 9.63 -14.00 -6.05
C MET A 110 10.21 -14.56 -7.35
N GLY A 111 11.23 -13.90 -7.95
CA GLY A 111 11.84 -14.33 -9.20
C GLY A 111 10.97 -14.11 -10.43
N LYS A 112 9.92 -13.30 -10.34
CA LYS A 112 9.03 -13.02 -11.48
C LYS A 112 9.76 -12.15 -12.50
N LYS A 113 9.77 -12.60 -13.76
CA LYS A 113 10.43 -11.92 -14.88
C LYS A 113 9.47 -11.09 -15.73
N ARG A 114 8.18 -11.38 -15.64
CA ARG A 114 7.11 -10.67 -16.37
C ARG A 114 6.09 -10.15 -15.39
N ILE A 115 5.86 -8.86 -15.42
CA ILE A 115 4.86 -8.17 -14.59
C ILE A 115 3.81 -7.60 -15.51
N ILE A 116 2.55 -7.77 -15.14
CA ILE A 116 1.39 -7.21 -15.83
C ILE A 116 0.72 -6.26 -14.83
N ALA A 117 0.45 -5.04 -15.28
CA ALA A 117 -0.35 -4.09 -14.53
C ALA A 117 -1.76 -4.06 -15.15
N GLU A 118 -2.76 -4.02 -14.28
CA GLU A 118 -4.15 -3.79 -14.64
C GLU A 118 -4.63 -2.54 -13.91
N THR A 119 -5.44 -1.73 -14.58
CA THR A 119 -6.08 -0.56 -14.00
C THR A 119 -7.49 -0.45 -14.55
N GLY A 120 -8.44 -0.13 -13.67
CA GLY A 120 -9.84 0.10 -14.05
C GLY A 120 -10.15 1.50 -14.55
N ALA A 121 -9.13 2.36 -14.67
CA ALA A 121 -9.26 3.73 -15.13
C ALA A 121 -8.29 4.04 -16.25
#